data_a6a28764df8f50bc9512331159a4e7e8
#
_entry.id   a6a28764df8f50bc9512331159a4e7e8
#
_cell.length_a   1.000
_cell.length_b   1.000
_cell.length_c   1.000
_cell.angle_alpha   90.00
_cell.angle_beta   90.00
_cell.angle_gamma   90.00
#
_symmetry.space_group_name_H-M   'P 1'
#
loop_
_entity.id
_entity.type
_entity.pdbx_description
1 polymer ?
#
loop_
_entity_poly.entity_id
_entity_poly.type
_entity_poly.pdbx_seq_one_letter_code
_entity_poly.pdbx_strand_id
1 'polypeptide(L)'
;PTLKQEPQVLERFSKKPEKIKTYKQYRKIFVTEDRLSNGVSFYFQNKELLNKIMLEFDIDPLILVAIAGIETNYGKKYAEYSVFNSLYTQVINLPKRSSWATKELFELLLYSKEQNINPFETRGSYAGAFGYGQFIPSSFNRLSIDYNRDGTKDPYNWEDVLGSIAHYLTENGYPKNNYNFSFRSPAWRSIRTYNRSDKYANTVIDFRNELSKKVFLSY
;
A
#
# COMPACT_ATOMS: atom_id res chain seq x y z
N PRO A 1 13.74 -15.77 -16.20
CA PRO A 1 12.33 -15.78 -15.74
C PRO A 1 11.43 -16.24 -16.87
N THR A 2 10.47 -17.11 -16.58
CA THR A 2 9.58 -17.70 -17.57
C THR A 2 8.13 -17.44 -17.22
N LEU A 3 7.30 -17.33 -18.25
CA LEU A 3 5.84 -17.26 -18.10
C LEU A 3 5.33 -18.55 -17.46
N LYS A 4 4.70 -18.44 -16.31
CA LYS A 4 4.11 -19.59 -15.61
C LYS A 4 2.88 -19.21 -14.82
N GLN A 5 1.99 -20.16 -14.62
CA GLN A 5 0.89 -20.02 -13.68
C GLN A 5 1.39 -20.34 -12.26
N GLU A 6 0.87 -19.61 -11.29
CA GLU A 6 1.17 -19.75 -9.87
C GLU A 6 -0.07 -20.31 -9.12
N PRO A 7 -0.17 -21.63 -8.91
CA PRO A 7 -1.36 -22.22 -8.28
C PRO A 7 -1.67 -21.65 -6.89
N GLN A 8 -0.63 -21.26 -6.15
CA GLN A 8 -0.74 -20.64 -4.83
C GLN A 8 -1.53 -19.31 -4.87
N VAL A 9 -1.49 -18.58 -6.00
CA VAL A 9 -2.29 -17.37 -6.21
C VAL A 9 -3.78 -17.68 -6.10
N LEU A 10 -4.24 -18.78 -6.71
CA LEU A 10 -5.65 -19.20 -6.69
C LEU A 10 -6.08 -19.59 -5.26
N GLU A 11 -5.21 -20.29 -4.54
CA GLU A 11 -5.47 -20.65 -3.15
C GLU A 11 -5.62 -19.41 -2.25
N ARG A 12 -4.80 -18.39 -2.44
CA ARG A 12 -4.90 -17.11 -1.72
C ARG A 12 -6.22 -16.40 -1.98
N PHE A 13 -6.71 -16.42 -3.22
CA PHE A 13 -8.01 -15.82 -3.56
C PHE A 13 -9.20 -16.51 -2.89
N SER A 14 -9.12 -17.82 -2.64
CA SER A 14 -10.17 -18.55 -1.93
C SER A 14 -10.21 -18.23 -0.42
N LYS A 15 -9.09 -17.83 0.17
CA LYS A 15 -8.90 -17.61 1.63
C LYS A 15 -8.81 -16.13 2.03
N LYS A 16 -9.50 -15.21 1.33
CA LYS A 16 -9.42 -13.75 1.61
C LYS A 16 -9.84 -13.40 3.04
N PRO A 17 -8.92 -12.87 3.89
CA PRO A 17 -9.21 -12.52 5.29
C PRO A 17 -10.35 -11.50 5.45
N GLU A 18 -10.47 -10.54 4.53
CA GLU A 18 -11.49 -9.49 4.56
C GLU A 18 -12.92 -10.04 4.50
N LYS A 19 -13.11 -11.19 3.84
CA LYS A 19 -14.42 -11.84 3.71
C LYS A 19 -14.77 -12.73 4.88
N ILE A 20 -13.77 -13.40 5.48
CA ILE A 20 -13.97 -14.50 6.43
C ILE A 20 -13.90 -14.01 7.88
N LYS A 21 -13.06 -13.02 8.18
CA LYS A 21 -12.78 -12.57 9.56
C LYS A 21 -13.74 -11.46 10.03
N THR A 22 -14.08 -11.49 11.33
CA THR A 22 -14.67 -10.30 11.97
C THR A 22 -13.67 -9.14 12.00
N TYR A 23 -14.15 -7.90 12.23
CA TYR A 23 -13.24 -6.75 12.37
C TYR A 23 -12.18 -6.97 13.46
N LYS A 24 -12.59 -7.46 14.64
CA LYS A 24 -11.67 -7.74 15.75
C LYS A 24 -10.57 -8.74 15.38
N GLN A 25 -10.91 -9.78 14.60
CA GLN A 25 -9.94 -10.76 14.11
C GLN A 25 -9.02 -10.17 13.03
N TYR A 26 -9.57 -9.33 12.13
CA TYR A 26 -8.81 -8.65 11.09
C TYR A 26 -7.81 -7.66 11.70
N ARG A 27 -8.26 -6.80 12.62
CA ARG A 27 -7.42 -5.85 13.35
C ARG A 27 -6.21 -6.51 14.01
N LYS A 28 -6.40 -7.66 14.66
CA LYS A 28 -5.32 -8.41 15.34
C LYS A 28 -4.19 -8.88 14.42
N ILE A 29 -4.41 -8.97 13.10
CA ILE A 29 -3.37 -9.35 12.13
C ILE A 29 -2.35 -8.21 11.97
N PHE A 30 -2.83 -6.97 12.04
CA PHE A 30 -2.03 -5.79 11.69
C PHE A 30 -1.63 -4.96 12.90
N VAL A 31 -2.53 -4.75 13.86
CA VAL A 31 -2.25 -3.98 15.07
C VAL A 31 -1.63 -4.90 16.11
N THR A 32 -0.33 -5.15 15.97
CA THR A 32 0.49 -5.97 16.85
C THR A 32 1.58 -5.12 17.50
N GLU A 33 2.04 -5.53 18.68
CA GLU A 33 3.08 -4.79 19.40
C GLU A 33 4.38 -4.68 18.59
N ASP A 34 4.80 -5.77 17.93
CA ASP A 34 5.98 -5.79 17.05
C ASP A 34 5.86 -4.75 15.92
N ARG A 35 4.70 -4.72 15.22
CA ARG A 35 4.51 -3.78 14.11
C ARG A 35 4.39 -2.34 14.59
N LEU A 36 3.80 -2.11 15.77
CA LEU A 36 3.75 -0.78 16.39
C LEU A 36 5.15 -0.29 16.78
N SER A 37 5.98 -1.15 17.38
CA SER A 37 7.36 -0.82 17.73
C SER A 37 8.20 -0.51 16.48
N ASN A 38 8.05 -1.31 15.41
CA ASN A 38 8.66 -1.00 14.11
C ASN A 38 8.18 0.34 13.57
N GLY A 39 6.90 0.67 13.77
CA GLY A 39 6.30 1.94 13.33
C GLY A 39 6.85 3.15 14.07
N VAL A 40 7.06 3.04 15.36
CA VAL A 40 7.73 4.10 16.16
C VAL A 40 9.14 4.34 15.62
N SER A 41 9.92 3.27 15.44
CA SER A 41 11.28 3.38 14.88
C SER A 41 11.27 4.00 13.49
N PHE A 42 10.37 3.54 12.62
CA PHE A 42 10.22 4.06 11.26
C PHE A 42 9.83 5.55 11.24
N TYR A 43 8.91 5.97 12.13
CA TYR A 43 8.52 7.38 12.27
C TYR A 43 9.72 8.26 12.60
N PHE A 44 10.52 7.91 13.61
CA PHE A 44 11.69 8.70 14.00
C PHE A 44 12.79 8.71 12.95
N GLN A 45 13.04 7.58 12.27
CA GLN A 45 14.00 7.49 11.18
C GLN A 45 13.64 8.36 9.97
N ASN A 46 12.34 8.57 9.73
CA ASN A 46 11.83 9.34 8.59
C ASN A 46 11.17 10.66 8.99
N LYS A 47 11.42 11.15 10.20
CA LYS A 47 10.71 12.29 10.79
C LYS A 47 10.78 13.56 9.93
N GLU A 48 11.94 13.87 9.38
CA GLU A 48 12.13 15.06 8.53
C GLU A 48 11.35 14.94 7.21
N LEU A 49 11.41 13.78 6.59
CA LEU A 49 10.66 13.47 5.38
C LEU A 49 9.15 13.54 5.63
N LEU A 50 8.67 12.91 6.70
CA LEU A 50 7.26 12.93 7.08
C LEU A 50 6.75 14.36 7.35
N ASN A 51 7.58 15.21 7.97
CA ASN A 51 7.25 16.62 8.17
C ASN A 51 7.17 17.41 6.86
N LYS A 52 8.08 17.17 5.93
CA LYS A 52 8.03 17.80 4.59
C LYS A 52 6.74 17.41 3.86
N ILE A 53 6.42 16.11 3.85
CA ILE A 53 5.19 15.60 3.20
C ILE A 53 3.94 16.16 3.89
N MET A 54 3.92 16.23 5.22
CA MET A 54 2.81 16.83 5.98
C MET A 54 2.58 18.29 5.56
N LEU A 55 3.63 19.09 5.44
CA LEU A 55 3.52 20.49 5.05
C LEU A 55 3.05 20.67 3.60
N GLU A 56 3.45 19.78 2.71
CA GLU A 56 3.10 19.86 1.28
C GLU A 56 1.68 19.38 1.00
N PHE A 57 1.28 18.24 1.58
CA PHE A 57 0.01 17.58 1.29
C PHE A 57 -1.08 17.80 2.34
N ASP A 58 -0.73 18.42 3.48
CA ASP A 58 -1.62 18.59 4.65
C ASP A 58 -2.21 17.25 5.13
N ILE A 59 -1.36 16.24 5.23
CA ILE A 59 -1.71 14.88 5.62
C ILE A 59 -1.11 14.55 6.99
N ASP A 60 -1.86 13.85 7.83
CA ASP A 60 -1.33 13.30 9.09
C ASP A 60 -0.21 12.28 8.81
N PRO A 61 1.04 12.55 9.21
CA PRO A 61 2.17 11.67 8.95
C PRO A 61 1.99 10.26 9.54
N LEU A 62 1.24 10.12 10.63
CA LEU A 62 0.98 8.82 11.23
C LEU A 62 0.02 7.95 10.38
N ILE A 63 -0.79 8.54 9.51
CA ILE A 63 -1.56 7.78 8.50
C ILE A 63 -0.61 7.14 7.47
N LEU A 64 0.41 7.88 7.01
CA LEU A 64 1.41 7.35 6.07
C LEU A 64 2.19 6.19 6.71
N VAL A 65 2.63 6.37 7.95
CA VAL A 65 3.31 5.32 8.73
C VAL A 65 2.41 4.11 8.96
N ALA A 66 1.11 4.32 9.25
CA ALA A 66 0.16 3.23 9.43
C ALA A 66 -0.04 2.42 8.15
N ILE A 67 -0.20 3.09 7.00
CA ILE A 67 -0.32 2.40 5.69
C ILE A 67 0.95 1.62 5.39
N ALA A 68 2.15 2.22 5.46
CA ALA A 68 3.42 1.54 5.24
C ALA A 68 3.60 0.31 6.16
N GLY A 69 3.16 0.43 7.40
CA GLY A 69 3.17 -0.68 8.36
C GLY A 69 2.22 -1.81 8.00
N ILE A 70 0.98 -1.50 7.59
CA ILE A 70 -0.04 -2.49 7.23
C ILE A 70 0.34 -3.20 5.94
N GLU A 71 0.79 -2.46 4.93
CA GLU A 71 1.10 -3.03 3.61
C GLU A 71 2.30 -3.98 3.65
N THR A 72 3.41 -3.54 4.23
CA THR A 72 4.67 -4.29 4.09
C THR A 72 5.45 -4.48 5.40
N ASN A 73 4.90 -4.05 6.54
CA ASN A 73 5.66 -3.96 7.79
C ASN A 73 7.00 -3.21 7.57
N TYR A 74 6.88 -2.03 6.96
CA TYR A 74 8.01 -1.14 6.67
C TYR A 74 9.06 -1.80 5.75
N GLY A 75 8.61 -2.38 4.64
CA GLY A 75 9.46 -3.03 3.64
C GLY A 75 9.97 -4.42 4.01
N LYS A 76 9.55 -5.00 5.15
CA LYS A 76 10.00 -6.35 5.57
C LYS A 76 9.27 -7.49 4.84
N LYS A 77 8.06 -7.23 4.27
CA LYS A 77 7.20 -8.26 3.65
C LYS A 77 6.49 -7.71 2.41
N TYR A 78 7.10 -7.77 1.24
CA TYR A 78 6.53 -7.19 0.02
C TYR A 78 6.72 -8.02 -1.26
N ALA A 79 7.57 -9.05 -1.27
CA ALA A 79 8.11 -9.65 -2.50
C ALA A 79 7.85 -11.17 -2.58
N GLU A 80 6.63 -11.62 -2.23
CA GLU A 80 6.31 -13.06 -2.16
C GLU A 80 6.18 -13.69 -3.56
N TYR A 81 5.57 -12.96 -4.53
CA TYR A 81 5.24 -13.48 -5.87
C TYR A 81 5.86 -12.64 -6.98
N SER A 82 6.03 -13.24 -8.19
CA SER A 82 6.17 -12.44 -9.41
C SER A 82 4.82 -11.78 -9.73
N VAL A 83 4.82 -10.46 -9.83
CA VAL A 83 3.61 -9.68 -10.15
C VAL A 83 3.06 -10.09 -11.52
N PHE A 84 3.96 -10.24 -12.51
CA PHE A 84 3.58 -10.68 -13.84
C PHE A 84 2.87 -12.04 -13.82
N ASN A 85 3.49 -13.05 -13.21
CA ASN A 85 2.92 -14.39 -13.14
C ASN A 85 1.63 -14.43 -12.30
N SER A 86 1.54 -13.63 -11.25
CA SER A 86 0.33 -13.49 -10.43
C SER A 86 -0.85 -12.92 -11.24
N LEU A 87 -0.62 -11.86 -12.01
CA LEU A 87 -1.63 -11.26 -12.87
C LEU A 87 -2.00 -12.20 -14.03
N TYR A 88 -1.00 -12.83 -14.67
CA TYR A 88 -1.23 -13.82 -15.73
C TYR A 88 -2.09 -15.00 -15.22
N THR A 89 -1.78 -15.52 -14.03
CA THR A 89 -2.60 -16.57 -13.40
C THR A 89 -4.06 -16.15 -13.22
N GLN A 90 -4.28 -14.88 -12.82
CA GLN A 90 -5.63 -14.33 -12.67
C GLN A 90 -6.34 -14.19 -14.01
N VAL A 91 -5.63 -13.80 -15.08
CA VAL A 91 -6.19 -13.70 -16.44
C VAL A 91 -6.76 -15.05 -16.88
N ILE A 92 -6.00 -16.11 -16.69
CA ILE A 92 -6.36 -17.45 -17.19
C ILE A 92 -7.40 -18.14 -16.30
N ASN A 93 -7.29 -18.03 -14.99
CA ASN A 93 -8.03 -18.89 -14.06
C ASN A 93 -9.16 -18.18 -13.29
N LEU A 94 -9.26 -16.86 -13.35
CA LEU A 94 -10.28 -16.10 -12.63
C LEU A 94 -11.16 -15.28 -13.59
N PRO A 95 -12.19 -15.88 -14.23
CA PRO A 95 -12.99 -15.20 -15.27
C PRO A 95 -13.53 -13.84 -14.85
N LYS A 96 -13.99 -13.70 -13.58
CA LYS A 96 -14.51 -12.43 -13.04
C LYS A 96 -13.44 -11.35 -12.88
N ARG A 97 -12.17 -11.70 -12.94
CA ARG A 97 -11.02 -10.78 -12.81
C ARG A 97 -10.20 -10.68 -14.09
N SER A 98 -10.43 -11.54 -15.09
CA SER A 98 -9.60 -11.64 -16.29
C SER A 98 -9.40 -10.29 -16.98
N SER A 99 -10.47 -9.57 -17.29
CA SER A 99 -10.39 -8.24 -17.92
C SER A 99 -9.59 -7.23 -17.08
N TRP A 100 -9.84 -7.18 -15.76
CA TRP A 100 -9.09 -6.31 -14.86
C TRP A 100 -7.61 -6.71 -14.82
N ALA A 101 -7.30 -8.00 -14.66
CA ALA A 101 -5.92 -8.48 -14.57
C ALA A 101 -5.15 -8.28 -15.89
N THR A 102 -5.81 -8.38 -17.05
CA THR A 102 -5.22 -8.04 -18.35
C THR A 102 -4.82 -6.56 -18.40
N LYS A 103 -5.68 -5.66 -17.91
CA LYS A 103 -5.34 -4.24 -17.84
C LYS A 103 -4.14 -4.01 -16.94
N GLU A 104 -4.11 -4.61 -15.75
CA GLU A 104 -2.99 -4.44 -14.82
C GLU A 104 -1.68 -5.04 -15.36
N LEU A 105 -1.75 -6.14 -16.13
CA LEU A 105 -0.60 -6.69 -16.86
C LEU A 105 -0.04 -5.69 -17.88
N PHE A 106 -0.91 -5.05 -18.65
CA PHE A 106 -0.51 -4.01 -19.60
C PHE A 106 0.18 -2.84 -18.90
N GLU A 107 -0.40 -2.38 -17.81
CA GLU A 107 0.17 -1.30 -16.99
C GLU A 107 1.54 -1.68 -16.39
N LEU A 108 1.72 -2.95 -15.98
CA LEU A 108 3.01 -3.47 -15.52
C LEU A 108 4.05 -3.47 -16.65
N LEU A 109 3.65 -3.83 -17.88
CA LEU A 109 4.54 -3.77 -19.05
C LEU A 109 4.95 -2.34 -19.40
N LEU A 110 4.03 -1.38 -19.29
CA LEU A 110 4.35 0.06 -19.47
C LEU A 110 5.38 0.51 -18.43
N TYR A 111 5.13 0.25 -17.16
CA TYR A 111 6.08 0.55 -16.08
C TYR A 111 7.45 -0.09 -16.34
N SER A 112 7.46 -1.37 -16.69
CA SER A 112 8.71 -2.09 -16.92
C SER A 112 9.51 -1.53 -18.11
N LYS A 113 8.81 -1.10 -19.16
CA LYS A 113 9.41 -0.43 -20.31
C LYS A 113 10.01 0.92 -19.95
N GLU A 114 9.27 1.75 -19.19
CA GLU A 114 9.73 3.07 -18.74
C GLU A 114 10.96 2.97 -17.85
N GLN A 115 10.97 1.98 -16.94
CA GLN A 115 12.07 1.75 -16.02
C GLN A 115 13.20 0.89 -16.61
N ASN A 116 13.07 0.42 -17.86
CA ASN A 116 14.03 -0.50 -18.50
C ASN A 116 14.34 -1.75 -17.66
N ILE A 117 13.31 -2.33 -17.02
CA ILE A 117 13.41 -3.54 -16.21
C ILE A 117 12.67 -4.70 -16.83
N ASN A 118 13.09 -5.93 -16.48
CA ASN A 118 12.39 -7.13 -16.89
C ASN A 118 11.06 -7.27 -16.10
N PRO A 119 9.88 -7.30 -16.74
CA PRO A 119 8.60 -7.36 -16.05
C PRO A 119 8.42 -8.60 -15.16
N PHE A 120 9.12 -9.69 -15.43
CA PHE A 120 9.08 -10.90 -14.61
C PHE A 120 9.82 -10.75 -13.26
N GLU A 121 10.70 -9.76 -13.12
CA GLU A 121 11.49 -9.52 -11.92
C GLU A 121 10.77 -8.65 -10.90
N THR A 122 9.72 -7.95 -11.30
CA THR A 122 8.89 -7.19 -10.36
C THR A 122 8.22 -8.14 -9.38
N ARG A 123 8.57 -7.98 -8.09
CA ARG A 123 8.08 -8.82 -7.00
C ARG A 123 7.00 -8.09 -6.21
N GLY A 124 5.99 -8.84 -5.74
CA GLY A 124 4.88 -8.26 -5.00
C GLY A 124 3.92 -9.30 -4.43
N SER A 125 2.64 -8.94 -4.33
CA SER A 125 1.60 -9.79 -3.76
C SER A 125 0.95 -10.71 -4.81
N TYR A 126 0.25 -11.74 -4.31
CA TYR A 126 -0.59 -12.61 -5.15
C TYR A 126 -1.69 -11.86 -5.91
N ALA A 127 -2.08 -10.68 -5.44
CA ALA A 127 -3.11 -9.86 -6.07
C ALA A 127 -2.56 -8.97 -7.20
N GLY A 128 -1.23 -8.87 -7.33
CA GLY A 128 -0.58 -8.06 -8.35
C GLY A 128 -0.11 -6.67 -7.88
N ALA A 129 -0.16 -6.40 -6.57
CA ALA A 129 0.38 -5.18 -5.99
C ALA A 129 1.90 -5.31 -5.75
N PHE A 130 2.66 -4.21 -5.83
CA PHE A 130 4.11 -4.23 -5.68
C PHE A 130 4.67 -2.99 -4.96
N GLY A 131 5.95 -3.07 -4.63
CA GLY A 131 6.65 -2.02 -3.88
C GLY A 131 6.27 -1.94 -2.42
N TYR A 132 6.89 -1.03 -1.68
CA TYR A 132 6.62 -0.86 -0.24
C TYR A 132 5.22 -0.29 0.03
N GLY A 133 4.65 0.47 -0.92
CA GLY A 133 3.28 0.98 -0.83
C GLY A 133 2.21 0.01 -1.33
N GLN A 134 2.58 -1.14 -1.90
CA GLN A 134 1.66 -2.15 -2.46
C GLN A 134 0.64 -1.56 -3.45
N PHE A 135 1.11 -0.68 -4.33
CA PHE A 135 0.29 -0.18 -5.43
C PHE A 135 0.06 -1.27 -6.49
N ILE A 136 -1.14 -1.33 -7.04
CA ILE A 136 -1.37 -2.05 -8.31
C ILE A 136 -0.76 -1.26 -9.47
N PRO A 137 -0.36 -1.91 -10.58
CA PRO A 137 0.35 -1.25 -11.68
C PRO A 137 -0.32 0.01 -12.21
N SER A 138 -1.64 -0.02 -12.47
CA SER A 138 -2.39 1.14 -12.94
C SER A 138 -2.42 2.31 -11.94
N SER A 139 -2.47 2.02 -10.66
CA SER A 139 -2.40 3.06 -9.62
C SER A 139 -1.00 3.64 -9.50
N PHE A 140 0.03 2.79 -9.59
CA PHE A 140 1.42 3.23 -9.56
C PHE A 140 1.71 4.19 -10.73
N ASN A 141 1.44 3.79 -11.96
CA ASN A 141 1.69 4.62 -13.14
C ASN A 141 1.00 5.99 -13.04
N ARG A 142 -0.24 6.02 -12.56
CA ARG A 142 -1.04 7.24 -12.49
C ARG A 142 -0.74 8.12 -11.28
N LEU A 143 -0.46 7.55 -10.11
CA LEU A 143 -0.48 8.27 -8.83
C LEU A 143 0.85 8.25 -8.08
N SER A 144 1.86 7.45 -8.52
CA SER A 144 3.19 7.58 -7.96
C SER A 144 3.88 8.86 -8.43
N ILE A 145 4.71 9.40 -7.55
CA ILE A 145 5.50 10.60 -7.82
C ILE A 145 6.98 10.33 -7.51
N ASP A 146 7.84 10.97 -8.25
CA ASP A 146 9.27 11.11 -7.94
C ASP A 146 9.39 12.23 -6.91
N TYR A 147 9.31 11.86 -5.62
CA TYR A 147 9.26 12.83 -4.53
C TYR A 147 10.65 13.37 -4.19
N ASN A 148 11.69 12.57 -4.30
CA ASN A 148 13.08 12.97 -4.08
C ASN A 148 13.68 13.72 -5.28
N ARG A 149 12.99 13.72 -6.45
CA ARG A 149 13.38 14.41 -7.70
C ARG A 149 14.67 13.88 -8.29
N ASP A 150 14.92 12.58 -8.18
CA ASP A 150 16.10 11.93 -8.78
C ASP A 150 15.87 11.51 -10.25
N GLY A 151 14.67 11.72 -10.78
CA GLY A 151 14.24 11.36 -12.14
C GLY A 151 13.56 10.00 -12.23
N THR A 152 13.38 9.30 -11.12
CA THR A 152 12.81 7.95 -11.08
C THR A 152 11.69 7.87 -10.07
N LYS A 153 10.59 7.16 -10.39
CA LYS A 153 9.56 6.80 -9.41
C LYS A 153 9.88 5.41 -8.86
N ASP A 154 10.62 5.36 -7.74
CA ASP A 154 11.09 4.08 -7.19
C ASP A 154 10.11 3.52 -6.16
N PRO A 155 9.44 2.36 -6.43
CA PRO A 155 8.51 1.74 -5.49
C PRO A 155 9.19 1.17 -4.23
N TYR A 156 10.51 1.21 -4.15
CA TYR A 156 11.32 0.71 -3.04
C TYR A 156 12.12 1.82 -2.34
N ASN A 157 12.00 3.06 -2.76
CA ASN A 157 12.53 4.24 -2.10
C ASN A 157 11.46 4.86 -1.18
N TRP A 158 11.77 5.07 0.09
CA TRP A 158 10.77 5.57 1.04
C TRP A 158 10.35 7.03 0.79
N GLU A 159 11.18 7.86 0.17
CA GLU A 159 10.78 9.24 -0.17
C GLU A 159 9.66 9.21 -1.21
N ASP A 160 9.86 8.46 -2.29
CA ASP A 160 8.86 8.30 -3.35
C ASP A 160 7.61 7.57 -2.86
N VAL A 161 7.79 6.51 -2.07
CA VAL A 161 6.68 5.72 -1.56
C VAL A 161 5.78 6.52 -0.63
N LEU A 162 6.34 7.24 0.34
CA LEU A 162 5.55 8.05 1.27
C LEU A 162 4.92 9.26 0.57
N GLY A 163 5.66 9.92 -0.33
CA GLY A 163 5.13 10.96 -1.20
C GLY A 163 3.99 10.46 -2.08
N SER A 164 4.14 9.28 -2.70
CA SER A 164 3.10 8.66 -3.54
C SER A 164 1.87 8.24 -2.74
N ILE A 165 2.03 7.73 -1.51
CA ILE A 165 0.89 7.44 -0.62
C ILE A 165 0.13 8.74 -0.30
N ALA A 166 0.85 9.82 0.03
CA ALA A 166 0.25 11.12 0.31
C ALA A 166 -0.49 11.66 -0.91
N HIS A 167 0.14 11.66 -2.07
CA HIS A 167 -0.47 12.07 -3.34
C HIS A 167 -1.72 11.23 -3.66
N TYR A 168 -1.64 9.89 -3.52
CA TYR A 168 -2.79 9.01 -3.70
C TYR A 168 -3.97 9.40 -2.82
N LEU A 169 -3.74 9.62 -1.53
CA LEU A 169 -4.80 9.97 -0.58
C LEU A 169 -5.42 11.33 -0.92
N THR A 170 -4.61 12.32 -1.29
CA THR A 170 -5.06 13.65 -1.69
C THR A 170 -5.92 13.60 -2.95
N GLU A 171 -5.47 12.89 -3.98
CA GLU A 171 -6.23 12.68 -5.23
C GLU A 171 -7.54 11.91 -5.01
N ASN A 172 -7.64 11.17 -3.91
CA ASN A 172 -8.86 10.46 -3.50
C ASN A 172 -9.64 11.19 -2.39
N GLY A 173 -9.45 12.51 -2.24
CA GLY A 173 -10.27 13.37 -1.40
C GLY A 173 -9.91 13.40 0.08
N TYR A 174 -8.64 13.16 0.42
CA TYR A 174 -8.17 13.43 1.78
C TYR A 174 -8.32 14.94 2.07
N PRO A 175 -8.96 15.33 3.18
CA PRO A 175 -9.31 16.73 3.43
C PRO A 175 -8.11 17.52 3.91
N LYS A 176 -8.01 18.78 3.48
CA LYS A 176 -7.05 19.73 4.02
C LYS A 176 -7.56 20.30 5.37
N ASN A 177 -6.63 20.60 6.27
CA ASN A 177 -6.90 21.20 7.59
C ASN A 177 -7.98 20.46 8.41
N ASN A 178 -8.11 19.15 8.24
CA ASN A 178 -9.14 18.37 8.91
C ASN A 178 -8.67 16.94 9.18
N TYR A 179 -8.31 16.67 10.43
CA TYR A 179 -7.90 15.35 10.93
C TYR A 179 -9.07 14.59 11.59
N ASN A 180 -10.29 14.72 11.05
CA ASN A 180 -11.42 13.93 11.49
C ASN A 180 -11.37 12.53 10.85
N PHE A 181 -11.06 11.53 11.65
CA PHE A 181 -10.99 10.12 11.24
C PHE A 181 -12.23 9.30 11.60
N SER A 182 -13.35 9.95 11.94
CA SER A 182 -14.58 9.23 12.23
C SER A 182 -15.08 8.42 11.03
N PHE A 183 -15.86 7.39 11.30
CA PHE A 183 -16.45 6.54 10.26
C PHE A 183 -17.19 7.38 9.20
N ARG A 184 -16.86 7.13 7.94
CA ARG A 184 -17.37 7.85 6.75
C ARG A 184 -16.99 9.33 6.64
N SER A 185 -16.07 9.84 7.46
CA SER A 185 -15.48 11.17 7.23
C SER A 185 -14.73 11.23 5.88
N PRO A 186 -14.41 12.41 5.34
CA PRO A 186 -13.60 12.51 4.12
C PRO A 186 -12.26 11.77 4.23
N ALA A 187 -11.51 11.93 5.32
CA ALA A 187 -10.25 11.21 5.53
C ALA A 187 -10.46 9.68 5.56
N TRP A 188 -11.47 9.19 6.28
CA TRP A 188 -11.80 7.77 6.29
C TRP A 188 -12.15 7.24 4.88
N ARG A 189 -12.92 8.00 4.09
CA ARG A 189 -13.27 7.61 2.72
C ARG A 189 -12.05 7.53 1.82
N SER A 190 -11.16 8.51 1.89
CA SER A 190 -9.90 8.51 1.16
C SER A 190 -9.04 7.29 1.50
N ILE A 191 -8.83 7.00 2.78
CA ILE A 191 -8.08 5.81 3.24
C ILE A 191 -8.75 4.52 2.73
N ARG A 192 -10.10 4.46 2.72
CA ARG A 192 -10.83 3.30 2.23
C ARG A 192 -10.59 3.02 0.74
N THR A 193 -10.29 4.04 -0.08
CA THR A 193 -10.00 3.82 -1.50
C THR A 193 -8.75 2.99 -1.74
N TYR A 194 -7.80 3.05 -0.81
CA TYR A 194 -6.53 2.32 -0.92
C TYR A 194 -6.72 0.80 -1.01
N ASN A 195 -7.67 0.25 -0.27
CA ASN A 195 -7.99 -1.20 -0.30
C ASN A 195 -9.50 -1.51 -0.35
N ARG A 196 -10.36 -0.59 -0.74
CA ARG A 196 -11.82 -0.72 -0.89
C ARG A 196 -12.52 -1.57 0.19
N SER A 197 -12.03 -1.51 1.43
CA SER A 197 -12.49 -2.28 2.58
C SER A 197 -12.69 -1.39 3.79
N ASP A 198 -13.87 -1.44 4.40
CA ASP A 198 -14.16 -0.72 5.65
C ASP A 198 -13.27 -1.22 6.80
N LYS A 199 -12.98 -2.54 6.82
CA LYS A 199 -12.07 -3.13 7.80
C LYS A 199 -10.66 -2.57 7.66
N TYR A 200 -10.20 -2.37 6.43
CA TYR A 200 -8.90 -1.77 6.16
C TYR A 200 -8.83 -0.33 6.69
N ALA A 201 -9.76 0.52 6.27
CA ALA A 201 -9.77 1.92 6.70
C ALA A 201 -9.81 2.07 8.23
N ASN A 202 -10.68 1.30 8.89
CA ASN A 202 -10.76 1.28 10.35
C ASN A 202 -9.44 0.79 10.97
N THR A 203 -8.78 -0.21 10.37
CA THR A 203 -7.51 -0.74 10.90
C THR A 203 -6.36 0.25 10.72
N VAL A 204 -6.30 0.98 9.61
CA VAL A 204 -5.32 2.07 9.42
C VAL A 204 -5.48 3.13 10.50
N ILE A 205 -6.72 3.56 10.77
CA ILE A 205 -7.02 4.57 11.78
C ILE A 205 -6.71 4.06 13.19
N ASP A 206 -7.10 2.82 13.52
CA ASP A 206 -6.76 2.22 14.82
C ASP A 206 -5.25 2.11 15.00
N PHE A 207 -4.53 1.68 13.96
CA PHE A 207 -3.07 1.58 13.99
C PHE A 207 -2.43 2.96 14.19
N ARG A 208 -2.89 3.98 13.45
CA ARG A 208 -2.49 5.38 13.62
C ARG A 208 -2.69 5.87 15.06
N ASN A 209 -3.84 5.55 15.66
CA ASN A 209 -4.16 5.98 17.03
C ASN A 209 -3.24 5.31 18.07
N GLU A 210 -2.94 4.02 17.92
CA GLU A 210 -1.99 3.32 18.79
C GLU A 210 -0.55 3.84 18.60
N LEU A 211 -0.14 4.12 17.36
CA LEU A 211 1.15 4.77 17.08
C LEU A 211 1.25 6.13 17.75
N SER A 212 0.22 6.97 17.65
CA SER A 212 0.19 8.30 18.24
C SER A 212 0.50 8.26 19.75
N LYS A 213 -0.13 7.32 20.48
CA LYS A 213 0.13 7.12 21.90
C LYS A 213 1.59 6.79 22.17
N LYS A 214 2.18 5.86 21.39
CA LYS A 214 3.56 5.41 21.57
C LYS A 214 4.58 6.48 21.19
N VAL A 215 4.37 7.17 20.08
CA VAL A 215 5.24 8.26 19.63
C VAL A 215 5.23 9.40 20.66
N PHE A 216 4.04 9.76 21.18
CA PHE A 216 3.94 10.80 22.21
C PHE A 216 4.65 10.43 23.54
N LEU A 217 4.62 9.15 23.92
CA LEU A 217 5.33 8.66 25.13
C LEU A 217 6.86 8.54 24.95
N SER A 218 7.34 8.67 23.70
CA SER A 218 8.78 8.57 23.37
C SER A 218 9.48 9.95 23.31
N TYR A 219 8.72 11.03 23.59
CA TYR A 219 9.22 12.38 23.80
C TYR A 219 9.38 12.67 25.29
#